data_94bdebd3570cd851bbf5e33e08471c15
#
_entry.id   94bdebd3570cd851bbf5e33e08471c15
#
_cell.length_a   1.000
_cell.length_b   1.000
_cell.length_c   1.000
_cell.angle_alpha   90.00
_cell.angle_beta   90.00
_cell.angle_gamma   90.00
#
_symmetry.space_group_name_H-M   'P 1'
#
loop_
_entity.id
_entity.type
_entity.pdbx_description
1 polymer ?
#
loop_
_entity_poly.entity_id
_entity_poly.type
_entity_poly.pdbx_seq_one_letter_code
_entity_poly.pdbx_strand_id
1 'polypeptide(L)' 'MRVFVNAVPVDVSAGTDVRGAIRAHDPALEASAAAGAALVTDARGIELPLDGVLAAGSILRVAVRARRQASETDADA' A
#
# COMPACT_ATOMS: atom_id res chain seq x y z
N MET A 1 5.77 -16.12 4.86
CA MET A 1 4.30 -16.20 4.69
C MET A 1 3.89 -15.45 3.43
N ARG A 2 2.81 -15.87 2.83
CA ARG A 2 2.35 -15.25 1.62
C ARG A 2 1.23 -14.26 1.91
N VAL A 3 1.36 -13.06 1.35
CA VAL A 3 0.32 -12.05 1.41
C VAL A 3 0.08 -11.57 -0.02
N PHE A 4 -0.93 -10.76 -0.21
CA PHE A 4 -1.25 -10.25 -1.56
C PHE A 4 -1.26 -8.74 -1.54
N VAL A 5 -0.57 -8.13 -2.50
CA VAL A 5 -0.56 -6.68 -2.67
C VAL A 5 -1.09 -6.41 -4.07
N ASN A 6 -2.24 -5.76 -4.15
CA ASN A 6 -2.93 -5.48 -5.41
C ASN A 6 -3.11 -6.77 -6.23
N ALA A 7 -3.55 -7.83 -5.54
CA ALA A 7 -3.79 -9.14 -6.12
C ALA A 7 -2.53 -9.89 -6.57
N VAL A 8 -1.36 -9.37 -6.27
CA VAL A 8 -0.09 -10.03 -6.61
C VAL A 8 0.43 -10.74 -5.36
N PRO A 9 0.71 -12.05 -5.42
CA PRO A 9 1.23 -12.77 -4.27
C PRO A 9 2.67 -12.33 -3.97
N VAL A 10 2.95 -12.09 -2.69
CA VAL A 10 4.25 -11.66 -2.23
C VAL A 10 4.63 -12.52 -1.05
N ASP A 11 5.83 -13.11 -1.08
CA ASP A 11 6.32 -13.89 0.05
C ASP A 11 7.16 -13.00 0.94
N VAL A 12 6.80 -12.92 2.20
CA VAL A 12 7.51 -12.11 3.19
C VAL A 12 7.75 -12.93 4.45
N SER A 13 8.67 -12.46 5.26
CA SER A 13 8.97 -13.13 6.52
C SER A 13 7.82 -12.96 7.51
N ALA A 14 7.65 -13.93 8.39
CA ALA A 14 6.67 -13.82 9.46
C ALA A 14 7.05 -12.58 10.30
N GLY A 15 6.05 -11.80 10.67
CA GLY A 15 6.28 -10.57 11.42
C GLY A 15 6.45 -9.33 10.55
N THR A 16 6.47 -9.49 9.24
CA THR A 16 6.52 -8.34 8.34
C THR A 16 5.23 -7.53 8.48
N ASP A 17 5.36 -6.23 8.56
CA ASP A 17 4.21 -5.34 8.66
C ASP A 17 3.70 -4.91 7.27
N VAL A 18 2.65 -4.10 7.25
CA VAL A 18 2.05 -3.63 6.02
C VAL A 18 3.08 -2.94 5.13
N ARG A 19 3.87 -2.06 5.72
CA ARG A 19 4.89 -1.33 4.97
C ARG A 19 5.91 -2.28 4.35
N GLY A 20 6.35 -3.27 5.11
CA GLY A 20 7.34 -4.23 4.63
C GLY A 20 6.82 -5.07 3.47
N ALA A 21 5.54 -5.44 3.51
CA ALA A 21 4.94 -6.20 2.42
C ALA A 21 4.83 -5.36 1.14
N ILE A 22 4.44 -4.09 1.27
CA ILE A 22 4.35 -3.21 0.11
C ILE A 22 5.74 -3.00 -0.48
N ARG A 23 6.74 -2.83 0.37
CA ARG A 23 8.11 -2.63 -0.10
C ARG A 23 8.63 -3.85 -0.83
N ALA A 24 8.31 -5.04 -0.35
CA ALA A 24 8.72 -6.27 -1.02
C ALA A 24 8.08 -6.40 -2.40
N HIS A 25 6.87 -5.85 -2.55
CA HIS A 25 6.18 -5.87 -3.83
C HIS A 25 6.75 -4.80 -4.77
N ASP A 26 6.88 -3.58 -4.28
CA ASP A 26 7.32 -2.46 -5.11
C ASP A 26 7.81 -1.33 -4.19
N PRO A 27 9.12 -1.09 -4.12
CA PRO A 27 9.66 -0.02 -3.27
C PRO A 27 9.11 1.37 -3.60
N ALA A 28 8.80 1.63 -4.85
CA ALA A 28 8.25 2.94 -5.24
C ALA A 28 6.84 3.10 -4.67
N LEU A 29 6.07 2.02 -4.61
CA LEU A 29 4.74 2.05 -4.05
C LEU A 29 4.81 2.25 -2.54
N GLU A 30 5.79 1.63 -1.89
CA GLU A 30 6.01 1.82 -0.46
C GLU A 30 6.36 3.27 -0.17
N ALA A 31 7.20 3.88 -0.98
CA ALA A 31 7.55 5.29 -0.80
C ALA A 31 6.32 6.19 -0.95
N SER A 32 5.45 5.90 -1.88
CA SER A 32 4.21 6.66 -2.05
C SER A 32 3.31 6.52 -0.84
N ALA A 33 3.19 5.31 -0.29
CA ALA A 33 2.38 5.09 0.90
C ALA A 33 2.97 5.81 2.11
N ALA A 34 4.28 5.76 2.28
CA ALA A 34 4.95 6.43 3.39
C ALA A 34 4.82 7.95 3.31
N ALA A 35 4.74 8.48 2.11
CA ALA A 35 4.59 9.93 1.91
C ALA A 35 3.13 10.38 2.00
N GLY A 36 2.19 9.47 2.22
CA GLY A 36 0.78 9.82 2.25
C GLY A 36 0.16 9.98 0.87
N ALA A 37 0.89 9.60 -0.19
CA ALA A 37 0.40 9.73 -1.54
C ALA A 37 -0.35 8.49 -2.02
N ALA A 38 -0.44 7.46 -1.21
CA ALA A 38 -1.20 6.26 -1.52
C ALA A 38 -2.02 5.84 -0.31
N LEU A 39 -3.19 5.31 -0.58
CA LEU A 39 -4.08 4.81 0.46
C LEU A 39 -3.95 3.31 0.52
N VAL A 40 -3.74 2.77 1.71
CA VAL A 40 -3.60 1.32 1.92
C VAL A 40 -4.82 0.81 2.66
N THR A 41 -5.49 -0.17 2.08
CA THR A 41 -6.69 -0.75 2.70
C THR A 41 -6.61 -2.26 2.65
N ASP A 42 -7.49 -2.92 3.41
CA ASP A 42 -7.66 -4.36 3.30
C ASP A 42 -8.69 -4.69 2.22
N ALA A 43 -9.05 -5.96 2.10
CA ALA A 43 -10.00 -6.40 1.07
C ALA A 43 -11.40 -5.80 1.27
N ARG A 44 -11.70 -5.33 2.47
CA ARG A 44 -13.00 -4.74 2.76
C ARG A 44 -13.01 -3.23 2.60
N GLY A 45 -11.86 -2.65 2.25
CA GLY A 45 -11.75 -1.21 2.08
C GLY A 45 -11.45 -0.45 3.37
N ILE A 46 -11.10 -1.16 4.44
CA ILE A 46 -10.77 -0.51 5.70
C ILE A 46 -9.30 -0.11 5.66
N GLU A 47 -9.02 1.15 5.96
CA GLU A 47 -7.66 1.67 5.92
C GLU A 47 -6.78 1.00 6.96
N LEU A 48 -5.57 0.65 6.54
CA LEU A 48 -4.59 -0.02 7.39
C LEU A 48 -3.40 0.90 7.66
N PRO A 49 -2.89 0.90 8.90
CA PRO A 49 -1.66 1.64 9.19
C PRO A 49 -0.47 0.90 8.60
N LEU A 50 0.60 1.63 8.29
CA LEU A 50 1.79 1.02 7.70
C LEU A 50 2.50 0.07 8.66
N ASP A 51 2.34 0.24 9.96
CA ASP A 51 2.91 -0.66 10.96
C ASP A 51 1.91 -1.74 11.38
N GLY A 52 0.85 -1.91 10.62
CA GLY A 52 -0.16 -2.92 10.94
C GLY A 52 0.39 -4.33 10.83
N VAL A 53 -0.15 -5.23 11.66
CA VAL A 53 0.28 -6.62 11.69
C VAL A 53 -0.39 -7.39 10.56
N LEU A 54 0.38 -8.26 9.92
CA LEU A 54 -0.13 -9.10 8.84
C LEU A 54 -0.15 -10.55 9.26
N ALA A 55 -1.03 -11.30 8.64
CA ALA A 55 -1.10 -12.74 8.78
C ALA A 55 -1.00 -13.36 7.39
N ALA A 56 -0.71 -14.65 7.34
CA ALA A 56 -0.66 -15.37 6.07
C ALA A 56 -2.01 -15.21 5.36
N GLY A 57 -1.98 -14.87 4.10
CA GLY A 57 -3.18 -14.67 3.31
C GLY A 57 -3.77 -13.27 3.37
N SER A 58 -3.15 -12.34 4.11
CA SER A 58 -3.63 -10.97 4.17
C SER A 58 -3.67 -10.35 2.78
N ILE A 59 -4.70 -9.56 2.52
CA ILE A 59 -4.89 -8.91 1.25
C ILE A 59 -4.78 -7.40 1.45
N LEU A 60 -3.86 -6.79 0.74
CA LEU A 60 -3.62 -5.35 0.80
C LEU A 60 -3.97 -4.73 -0.54
N ARG A 61 -4.60 -3.57 -0.49
CA ARG A 61 -4.87 -2.77 -1.67
C ARG A 61 -4.21 -1.43 -1.50
N VAL A 62 -3.35 -1.07 -2.43
CA VAL A 62 -2.61 0.19 -2.38
C VAL A 62 -2.99 0.99 -3.61
N ALA A 63 -3.69 2.09 -3.39
CA ALA A 63 -4.15 2.96 -4.46
C ALA A 63 -3.42 4.28 -4.37
N VAL A 64 -2.67 4.63 -5.39
CA VAL A 64 -1.97 5.90 -5.44
C VAL A 64 -2.99 7.00 -5.63
N ARG A 65 -2.94 8.02 -4.77
CA ARG A 65 -3.87 9.12 -4.91
C ARG A 65 -3.50 9.92 -6.11
N ALA A 66 -4.49 10.37 -6.75
CA ALA A 66 -4.21 11.09 -7.91
C ALA A 66 -3.51 12.31 -7.58
N ARG A 67 -2.38 12.37 -8.08
CA ARG A 67 -1.71 13.42 -7.92
C ARG A 67 -2.38 14.30 -8.74
N ARG A 68 -3.30 13.86 -9.28
CA ARG A 68 -3.99 14.58 -9.99
C ARG A 68 -4.43 15.71 -9.35
N GLN A 69 -4.55 15.59 -8.25
CA GLN A 69 -5.03 16.61 -7.58
C GLN A 69 -4.06 17.59 -7.70
N ALA A 70 -2.95 17.26 -7.80
CA ALA A 70 -1.94 18.22 -7.88
C ALA A 70 -2.13 18.86 -9.17
N SER A 71 -2.53 18.15 -10.00
CA SER A 71 -2.59 18.74 -11.21
C SER A 71 -3.70 19.58 -11.36
N GLU A 72 -4.38 19.51 -10.77
CA GLU A 72 -5.21 20.27 -10.94
C GLU A 72 -4.96 21.36 -10.58
N THR A 73 -4.45 21.47 -10.14
CA THR A 73 -4.11 22.44 -9.81
C THR A 73 -3.57 23.19 -10.55
N ASP A 74 -3.22 22.97 -10.87
CA ASP A 74 -2.72 23.64 -11.50
C ASP A 74 -3.33 24.02 -12.20
N ALA A 75 -3.81 23.53 -12.16
CA ALA A 75 -4.47 23.82 -12.76
C ALA A 75 -4.89 24.90 -12.55
N ASP A 76 -4.91 25.01 -12.15
CA ASP A 76 -5.26 25.88 -12.09
C ASP A 76 -4.80 26.72 -12.37
N ALA A 77 -4.47 26.41 -12.32
CA ALA A 77 -3.95 27.29 -12.63
C ALA A 77 -4.25 27.90 -13.48
#